data_9950565e32d59c1fa5a59b00a264b349
#
_entry.id   9950565e32d59c1fa5a59b00a264b349
#
_cell.length_a   1.000
_cell.length_b   1.000
_cell.length_c   1.000
_cell.angle_alpha   90.00
_cell.angle_beta   90.00
_cell.angle_gamma   90.00
#
_symmetry.space_group_name_H-M   'P 1'
#
loop_
_entity.id
_entity.type
_entity.pdbx_description
1 polymer ?
#
loop_
_entity_poly.entity_id
_entity_poly.type
_entity_poly.pdbx_seq_one_letter_code
_entity_poly.pdbx_strand_id
1 'polypeptide(L)'
;MSVLSSARRGVVRHPVVTFMLISLGAYFVTAAIPPIVDSAILPFGLPLHGVVGGVLGVGLAAFLVTAALSGRAGVADLIRRSVRWRVSVRWYLIALLTVPVGATLISLAIYGLGALAAPSGGWPRALAEVAAVFVLQLVLFQLAEEIGFTGFLQHHWQDRYHPMKLTLYVALLWAVCMCPTTSPKKAGEWRR
;
A
#
# COMPACT_ATOMS: atom_id res chain seq x y z
N MET A 1 28.66 -9.78 -24.17
CA MET A 1 27.25 -9.33 -23.92
C MET A 1 27.16 -9.01 -22.43
N SER A 2 26.85 -7.75 -22.06
CA SER A 2 26.91 -7.33 -20.65
C SER A 2 25.78 -7.93 -19.82
N VAL A 3 26.04 -8.20 -18.53
CA VAL A 3 25.06 -8.68 -17.54
C VAL A 3 23.79 -7.81 -17.55
N LEU A 4 23.95 -6.50 -17.72
CA LEU A 4 22.84 -5.55 -17.80
C LEU A 4 21.89 -5.82 -18.99
N SER A 5 22.41 -6.27 -20.14
CA SER A 5 21.55 -6.60 -21.29
C SER A 5 20.75 -7.89 -21.07
N SER A 6 21.30 -8.84 -20.32
CA SER A 6 20.61 -10.08 -19.96
C SER A 6 19.54 -9.83 -18.92
N ALA A 7 19.83 -9.04 -17.87
CA ALA A 7 18.85 -8.66 -16.84
C ALA A 7 17.67 -7.89 -17.47
N ARG A 8 17.94 -6.91 -18.33
CA ARG A 8 16.90 -6.16 -19.04
C ARG A 8 16.01 -7.08 -19.89
N ARG A 9 16.57 -8.08 -20.58
CA ARG A 9 15.77 -9.06 -21.36
C ARG A 9 14.85 -9.86 -20.46
N GLY A 10 15.27 -10.27 -19.25
CA GLY A 10 14.46 -10.96 -18.28
C GLY A 10 13.26 -10.11 -17.82
N VAL A 11 13.52 -8.85 -17.47
CA VAL A 11 12.48 -7.88 -17.08
C VAL A 11 11.45 -7.68 -18.19
N VAL A 12 11.90 -7.48 -19.43
CA VAL A 12 11.00 -7.26 -20.58
C VAL A 12 10.16 -8.49 -20.88
N ARG A 13 10.72 -9.69 -20.69
CA ARG A 13 10.00 -10.95 -20.95
C ARG A 13 8.94 -11.26 -19.88
N HIS A 14 9.22 -10.92 -18.62
CA HIS A 14 8.36 -11.26 -17.49
C HIS A 14 8.18 -10.05 -16.53
N PRO A 15 7.58 -8.94 -16.99
CA PRO A 15 7.56 -7.70 -16.21
C PRO A 15 6.82 -7.82 -14.89
N VAL A 16 5.66 -8.47 -14.89
CA VAL A 16 4.87 -8.67 -13.68
C VAL A 16 5.58 -9.57 -12.67
N VAL A 17 6.19 -10.68 -13.14
CA VAL A 17 6.97 -11.56 -12.25
C VAL A 17 8.16 -10.80 -11.65
N THR A 18 8.86 -10.00 -12.44
CA THR A 18 9.97 -9.17 -11.94
C THR A 18 9.50 -8.15 -10.90
N PHE A 19 8.38 -7.46 -11.18
CA PHE A 19 7.77 -6.55 -10.22
C PHE A 19 7.44 -7.27 -8.90
N MET A 20 6.79 -8.44 -8.97
CA MET A 20 6.42 -9.22 -7.80
C MET A 20 7.63 -9.69 -6.99
N LEU A 21 8.68 -10.17 -7.67
CA LEU A 21 9.91 -10.63 -6.99
C LEU A 21 10.60 -9.47 -6.26
N ILE A 22 10.67 -8.27 -6.85
CA ILE A 22 11.25 -7.10 -6.21
C ILE A 22 10.37 -6.67 -5.03
N SER A 23 9.06 -6.57 -5.22
CA SER A 23 8.10 -6.11 -4.20
C SER A 23 8.06 -7.05 -3.00
N LEU A 24 7.83 -8.34 -3.23
CA LEU A 24 7.80 -9.35 -2.17
C LEU A 24 9.17 -9.47 -1.50
N GLY A 25 10.26 -9.49 -2.30
CA GLY A 25 11.62 -9.55 -1.78
C GLY A 25 11.92 -8.40 -0.83
N ALA A 26 11.53 -7.18 -1.17
CA ALA A 26 11.71 -6.02 -0.30
C ALA A 26 10.91 -6.14 1.02
N TYR A 27 9.65 -6.56 0.95
CA TYR A 27 8.84 -6.79 2.16
C TYR A 27 9.45 -7.88 3.05
N PHE A 28 9.81 -9.03 2.49
CA PHE A 28 10.37 -10.13 3.28
C PHE A 28 11.76 -9.82 3.83
N VAL A 29 12.60 -9.14 3.06
CA VAL A 29 13.95 -8.73 3.53
C VAL A 29 13.82 -7.71 4.67
N THR A 30 12.97 -6.70 4.53
CA THR A 30 12.78 -5.70 5.59
C THR A 30 12.14 -6.30 6.85
N ALA A 31 11.23 -7.26 6.70
CA ALA A 31 10.64 -7.97 7.83
C ALA A 31 11.62 -8.93 8.53
N ALA A 32 12.60 -9.47 7.80
CA ALA A 32 13.60 -10.39 8.35
C ALA A 32 14.74 -9.70 9.10
N ILE A 33 14.88 -8.37 9.00
CA ILE A 33 15.94 -7.61 9.70
C ILE A 33 15.39 -7.11 11.05
N PRO A 34 15.75 -7.75 12.21
CA PRO A 34 15.21 -7.39 13.52
C PRO A 34 15.30 -5.91 13.89
N PRO A 35 16.43 -5.19 13.63
CA PRO A 35 16.52 -3.77 13.94
C PRO A 35 15.48 -2.90 13.17
N ILE A 36 15.11 -3.30 11.97
CA ILE A 36 14.09 -2.59 11.18
C ILE A 36 12.69 -2.89 11.72
N VAL A 37 12.46 -4.12 12.18
CA VAL A 37 11.16 -4.55 12.71
C VAL A 37 10.93 -4.04 14.14
N ASP A 38 11.95 -4.12 15.00
CA ASP A 38 11.81 -3.88 16.44
C ASP A 38 12.02 -2.41 16.84
N SER A 39 12.76 -1.61 16.05
CA SER A 39 13.30 -0.34 16.54
C SER A 39 12.64 0.91 16.02
N ALA A 40 11.88 0.85 14.95
CA ALA A 40 11.44 2.08 14.35
C ALA A 40 9.95 2.10 14.10
N ILE A 41 9.26 2.44 15.16
CA ILE A 41 7.90 2.93 15.07
C ILE A 41 8.02 4.42 14.75
N LEU A 42 7.63 4.79 13.55
CA LEU A 42 7.44 6.18 13.16
C LEU A 42 6.33 6.80 14.01
N PRO A 43 6.20 8.13 14.04
CA PRO A 43 5.08 8.78 14.71
C PRO A 43 3.76 8.09 14.37
N PHE A 44 2.85 8.04 15.34
CA PHE A 44 1.53 7.38 15.24
C PHE A 44 1.56 5.86 15.05
N GLY A 45 2.64 5.19 15.46
CA GLY A 45 2.71 3.73 15.44
C GLY A 45 2.91 3.10 14.06
N LEU A 46 3.36 3.89 13.07
CA LEU A 46 3.63 3.39 11.71
C LEU A 46 4.92 2.55 11.69
N PRO A 47 4.86 1.29 11.24
CA PRO A 47 6.05 0.44 11.22
C PRO A 47 7.00 0.85 10.08
N LEU A 48 8.26 1.13 10.40
CA LEU A 48 9.27 1.53 9.40
C LEU A 48 9.46 0.48 8.30
N HIS A 49 9.42 -0.80 8.63
CA HIS A 49 9.55 -1.86 7.62
C HIS A 49 8.42 -1.84 6.58
N GLY A 50 7.20 -1.46 6.98
CA GLY A 50 6.08 -1.28 6.05
C GLY A 50 6.33 -0.11 5.09
N VAL A 51 6.82 1.03 5.61
CA VAL A 51 7.19 2.18 4.77
C VAL A 51 8.29 1.80 3.78
N VAL A 52 9.36 1.18 4.25
CA VAL A 52 10.48 0.76 3.39
C VAL A 52 10.00 -0.28 2.38
N GLY A 53 9.24 -1.30 2.81
CA GLY A 53 8.69 -2.33 1.93
C GLY A 53 7.72 -1.76 0.88
N GLY A 54 6.81 -0.87 1.29
CA GLY A 54 5.86 -0.21 0.39
C GLY A 54 6.54 0.73 -0.59
N VAL A 55 7.35 1.67 -0.09
CA VAL A 55 8.00 2.70 -0.93
C VAL A 55 9.08 2.08 -1.84
N LEU A 56 10.03 1.33 -1.27
CA LEU A 56 11.13 0.75 -2.04
C LEU A 56 10.73 -0.55 -2.73
N GLY A 57 9.93 -1.38 -2.08
CA GLY A 57 9.48 -2.63 -2.66
C GLY A 57 8.47 -2.43 -3.78
N VAL A 58 7.35 -1.81 -3.49
CA VAL A 58 6.24 -1.70 -4.45
C VAL A 58 6.40 -0.48 -5.35
N GLY A 59 6.59 0.70 -4.77
CA GLY A 59 6.68 1.95 -5.54
C GLY A 59 7.88 1.98 -6.47
N LEU A 60 9.09 1.77 -5.93
CA LEU A 60 10.31 1.79 -6.72
C LEU A 60 10.35 0.65 -7.76
N ALA A 61 9.87 -0.55 -7.41
CA ALA A 61 9.79 -1.67 -8.36
C ALA A 61 8.96 -1.31 -9.59
N ALA A 62 7.80 -0.64 -9.40
CA ALA A 62 6.97 -0.20 -10.51
C ALA A 62 7.72 0.76 -11.45
N PHE A 63 8.45 1.72 -10.89
CA PHE A 63 9.27 2.64 -11.68
C PHE A 63 10.42 1.95 -12.40
N LEU A 64 11.16 1.07 -11.73
CA LEU A 64 12.30 0.36 -12.32
C LEU A 64 11.85 -0.55 -13.46
N VAL A 65 10.81 -1.33 -13.27
CA VAL A 65 10.29 -2.22 -14.31
C VAL A 65 9.71 -1.41 -15.47
N THR A 66 8.94 -0.36 -15.20
CA THR A 66 8.41 0.53 -16.26
C THR A 66 9.53 1.21 -17.04
N ALA A 67 10.58 1.68 -16.36
CA ALA A 67 11.74 2.26 -17.02
C ALA A 67 12.47 1.25 -17.92
N ALA A 68 12.60 0.00 -17.49
CA ALA A 68 13.19 -1.07 -18.29
C ALA A 68 12.35 -1.43 -19.52
N LEU A 69 11.01 -1.37 -19.41
CA LEU A 69 10.06 -1.66 -20.49
C LEU A 69 9.98 -0.53 -21.52
N SER A 70 9.71 0.67 -21.07
CA SER A 70 9.28 1.80 -21.91
C SER A 70 10.09 3.07 -21.71
N GLY A 71 11.20 2.98 -20.97
CA GLY A 71 12.10 4.11 -20.71
C GLY A 71 11.40 5.28 -20.00
N ARG A 72 11.93 6.48 -20.24
CA ARG A 72 11.44 7.72 -19.60
C ARG A 72 9.98 8.04 -19.96
N ALA A 73 9.55 7.71 -21.17
CA ALA A 73 8.17 7.94 -21.60
C ALA A 73 7.17 7.10 -20.79
N GLY A 74 7.48 5.82 -20.56
CA GLY A 74 6.66 4.94 -19.71
C GLY A 74 6.58 5.42 -18.27
N VAL A 75 7.69 5.87 -17.70
CA VAL A 75 7.73 6.43 -16.34
C VAL A 75 6.86 7.70 -16.25
N ALA A 76 6.98 8.61 -17.21
CA ALA A 76 6.15 9.80 -17.26
C ALA A 76 4.66 9.47 -17.37
N ASP A 77 4.31 8.44 -18.15
CA ASP A 77 2.93 7.96 -18.27
C ASP A 77 2.43 7.33 -16.96
N LEU A 78 3.25 6.52 -16.29
CA LEU A 78 2.92 5.95 -14.97
C LEU A 78 2.63 7.06 -13.96
N ILE A 79 3.49 8.08 -13.85
CA ILE A 79 3.28 9.24 -12.97
C ILE A 79 1.98 9.95 -13.34
N ARG A 80 1.77 10.27 -14.61
CA ARG A 80 0.57 10.99 -15.06
C ARG A 80 -0.72 10.26 -14.71
N ARG A 81 -0.75 8.94 -14.82
CA ARG A 81 -1.90 8.12 -14.45
C ARG A 81 -2.12 8.10 -12.94
N SER A 82 -1.05 7.97 -12.16
CA SER A 82 -1.10 7.88 -10.70
C SER A 82 -1.53 9.19 -10.03
N VAL A 83 -1.18 10.34 -10.62
CA VAL A 83 -1.59 11.66 -10.11
C VAL A 83 -2.83 12.23 -10.78
N ARG A 84 -3.67 11.40 -11.36
CA ARG A 84 -4.90 11.84 -12.01
C ARG A 84 -5.98 12.18 -10.98
N TRP A 85 -6.01 13.44 -10.56
CA TRP A 85 -6.92 13.93 -9.52
C TRP A 85 -8.23 14.56 -10.04
N ARG A 86 -8.32 14.85 -11.35
CA ARG A 86 -9.52 15.44 -11.95
C ARG A 86 -10.60 14.40 -12.21
N VAL A 87 -11.31 14.03 -11.15
CA VAL A 87 -12.46 13.13 -11.19
C VAL A 87 -13.68 13.81 -10.60
N SER A 88 -14.88 13.26 -10.85
CA SER A 88 -16.12 13.82 -10.30
C SER A 88 -16.07 13.85 -8.76
N VAL A 89 -16.53 14.94 -8.16
CA VAL A 89 -16.62 15.15 -6.72
C VAL A 89 -17.32 14.01 -5.98
N ARG A 90 -18.29 13.37 -6.61
CA ARG A 90 -18.99 12.20 -6.05
C ARG A 90 -18.04 11.07 -5.66
N TRP A 91 -16.98 10.84 -6.43
CA TRP A 91 -16.00 9.79 -6.14
C TRP A 91 -15.14 10.13 -4.92
N TYR A 92 -14.80 11.41 -4.74
CA TYR A 92 -14.13 11.87 -3.52
C TYR A 92 -15.03 11.70 -2.29
N LEU A 93 -16.31 12.05 -2.40
CA LEU A 93 -17.27 11.86 -1.32
C LEU A 93 -17.45 10.37 -0.98
N ILE A 94 -17.59 9.50 -1.97
CA ILE A 94 -17.68 8.05 -1.75
C ILE A 94 -16.42 7.56 -1.04
N ALA A 95 -15.24 7.86 -1.56
CA ALA A 95 -13.97 7.42 -0.98
C ALA A 95 -13.77 7.92 0.45
N LEU A 96 -14.10 9.20 0.70
CA LEU A 96 -13.91 9.83 2.01
C LEU A 96 -14.94 9.34 3.05
N LEU A 97 -16.17 9.06 2.65
CA LEU A 97 -17.26 8.73 3.58
C LEU A 97 -17.44 7.23 3.79
N THR A 98 -17.10 6.38 2.81
CA THR A 98 -17.37 4.94 2.90
C THR A 98 -16.73 4.31 4.14
N VAL A 99 -15.45 4.59 4.38
CA VAL A 99 -14.74 3.99 5.51
C VAL A 99 -15.20 4.56 6.86
N PRO A 100 -15.27 5.88 7.08
CA PRO A 100 -15.77 6.42 8.35
C PRO A 100 -17.22 6.01 8.65
N VAL A 101 -18.10 6.06 7.67
CA VAL A 101 -19.51 5.66 7.86
C VAL A 101 -19.59 4.16 8.16
N GLY A 102 -18.93 3.33 7.39
CA GLY A 102 -18.89 1.88 7.63
C GLY A 102 -18.33 1.54 9.01
N ALA A 103 -17.20 2.13 9.39
CA ALA A 103 -16.60 1.92 10.71
C ALA A 103 -17.53 2.39 11.83
N THR A 104 -18.19 3.54 11.68
CA THR A 104 -19.16 4.05 12.67
C THR A 104 -20.34 3.12 12.80
N LEU A 105 -20.93 2.63 11.70
CA LEU A 105 -22.05 1.70 11.73
C LEU A 105 -21.69 0.38 12.42
N ILE A 106 -20.52 -0.18 12.11
CA ILE A 106 -20.03 -1.41 12.75
C ILE A 106 -19.80 -1.16 14.24
N SER A 107 -19.19 -0.04 14.63
CA SER A 107 -18.97 0.31 16.02
C SER A 107 -20.29 0.48 16.79
N LEU A 108 -21.28 1.13 16.20
CA LEU A 108 -22.61 1.26 16.77
C LEU A 108 -23.30 -0.11 16.94
N ALA A 109 -23.14 -1.01 15.97
CA ALA A 109 -23.69 -2.36 16.06
C ALA A 109 -23.07 -3.19 17.20
N ILE A 110 -21.76 -3.01 17.47
CA ILE A 110 -21.03 -3.76 18.50
C ILE A 110 -21.18 -3.12 19.90
N TYR A 111 -21.02 -1.80 19.99
CA TYR A 111 -20.91 -1.06 21.25
C TYR A 111 -22.14 -0.19 21.58
N GLY A 112 -23.16 -0.18 20.70
CA GLY A 112 -24.33 0.69 20.84
C GLY A 112 -23.94 2.17 20.84
N LEU A 113 -24.73 3.00 21.51
CA LEU A 113 -24.47 4.44 21.61
C LEU A 113 -23.15 4.78 22.32
N GLY A 114 -22.56 3.85 23.07
CA GLY A 114 -21.23 4.01 23.66
C GLY A 114 -20.13 4.28 22.63
N ALA A 115 -20.33 3.83 21.38
CA ALA A 115 -19.41 4.12 20.28
C ALA A 115 -19.29 5.62 19.94
N LEU A 116 -20.24 6.44 20.35
CA LEU A 116 -20.26 7.90 20.15
C LEU A 116 -19.66 8.68 21.33
N ALA A 117 -19.21 7.98 22.38
CA ALA A 117 -18.56 8.64 23.50
C ALA A 117 -17.30 9.37 23.03
N ALA A 118 -17.06 10.55 23.59
CA ALA A 118 -15.86 11.32 23.25
C ALA A 118 -14.61 10.52 23.67
N PRO A 119 -13.61 10.39 22.78
CA PRO A 119 -12.37 9.72 23.12
C PRO A 119 -11.57 10.52 24.16
N SER A 120 -10.63 9.86 24.82
CA SER A 120 -9.74 10.51 25.79
C SER A 120 -9.01 11.69 25.10
N GLY A 121 -9.16 12.90 25.64
CA GLY A 121 -8.65 14.14 25.06
C GLY A 121 -9.65 14.89 24.15
N GLY A 122 -10.87 14.35 23.98
CA GLY A 122 -11.97 14.99 23.24
C GLY A 122 -11.88 14.83 21.72
N TRP A 123 -12.98 15.15 21.05
CA TRP A 123 -13.11 15.04 19.61
C TRP A 123 -12.11 15.92 18.81
N PRO A 124 -11.79 17.19 19.19
CA PRO A 124 -10.83 17.98 18.42
C PRO A 124 -9.45 17.33 18.31
N ARG A 125 -8.96 16.75 19.43
CA ARG A 125 -7.68 16.06 19.44
C ARG A 125 -7.74 14.78 18.60
N ALA A 126 -8.76 13.97 18.76
CA ALA A 126 -8.95 12.75 17.98
C ALA A 126 -9.01 13.02 16.48
N LEU A 127 -9.75 14.05 16.05
CA LEU A 127 -9.82 14.45 14.64
C LEU A 127 -8.47 14.93 14.10
N ALA A 128 -7.70 15.70 14.89
CA ALA A 128 -6.35 16.11 14.50
C ALA A 128 -5.39 14.91 14.34
N GLU A 129 -5.42 13.96 15.26
CA GLU A 129 -4.64 12.73 15.19
C GLU A 129 -5.03 11.88 13.96
N VAL A 130 -6.32 11.69 13.71
CA VAL A 130 -6.81 10.98 12.50
C VAL A 130 -6.38 11.67 11.22
N ALA A 131 -6.48 13.01 11.15
CA ALA A 131 -6.05 13.77 9.99
C ALA A 131 -4.53 13.63 9.76
N ALA A 132 -3.72 13.72 10.82
CA ALA A 132 -2.28 13.56 10.73
C ALA A 132 -1.89 12.13 10.26
N VAL A 133 -2.50 11.09 10.84
CA VAL A 133 -2.30 9.69 10.43
C VAL A 133 -2.72 9.50 8.98
N PHE A 134 -3.86 10.04 8.58
CA PHE A 134 -4.36 9.96 7.20
C PHE A 134 -3.36 10.56 6.20
N VAL A 135 -2.85 11.75 6.46
CA VAL A 135 -1.85 12.40 5.58
C VAL A 135 -0.56 11.58 5.51
N LEU A 136 -0.06 11.11 6.65
CA LEU A 136 1.15 10.28 6.69
C LEU A 136 0.95 8.96 5.94
N GLN A 137 -0.14 8.26 6.17
CA GLN A 137 -0.49 7.03 5.46
C GLN A 137 -0.58 7.26 3.95
N LEU A 138 -1.28 8.33 3.54
CA LEU A 138 -1.43 8.67 2.12
C LEU A 138 -0.07 8.90 1.46
N VAL A 139 0.81 9.69 2.08
CA VAL A 139 2.09 10.09 1.49
C VAL A 139 3.13 8.95 1.55
N LEU A 140 3.22 8.26 2.69
CA LEU A 140 4.29 7.27 2.92
C LEU A 140 3.97 5.87 2.40
N PHE A 141 2.69 5.50 2.36
CA PHE A 141 2.30 4.15 1.96
C PHE A 141 1.44 4.13 0.70
N GLN A 142 0.28 4.77 0.76
CA GLN A 142 -0.76 4.60 -0.24
C GLN A 142 -0.31 5.04 -1.63
N LEU A 143 0.40 6.17 -1.75
CA LEU A 143 0.90 6.60 -3.06
C LEU A 143 1.85 5.58 -3.69
N ALA A 144 2.76 5.01 -2.91
CA ALA A 144 3.71 4.03 -3.43
C ALA A 144 3.02 2.71 -3.80
N GLU A 145 2.11 2.23 -2.96
CA GLU A 145 1.34 1.01 -3.20
C GLU A 145 0.35 1.17 -4.36
N GLU A 146 -0.34 2.30 -4.46
CA GLU A 146 -1.22 2.59 -5.59
C GLU A 146 -0.46 2.68 -6.92
N ILE A 147 0.72 3.30 -6.94
CA ILE A 147 1.58 3.32 -8.13
C ILE A 147 1.94 1.90 -8.55
N GLY A 148 2.28 1.03 -7.61
CA GLY A 148 2.69 -0.33 -7.89
C GLY A 148 1.53 -1.26 -8.23
N PHE A 149 0.55 -1.38 -7.34
CA PHE A 149 -0.53 -2.35 -7.53
C PHE A 149 -1.56 -1.89 -8.55
N THR A 150 -1.98 -0.63 -8.51
CA THR A 150 -3.00 -0.09 -9.41
C THR A 150 -2.38 0.47 -10.69
N GLY A 151 -1.38 1.33 -10.56
CA GLY A 151 -0.74 2.00 -11.70
C GLY A 151 0.06 1.06 -12.59
N PHE A 152 0.77 0.09 -12.03
CA PHE A 152 1.58 -0.87 -12.78
C PHE A 152 0.90 -2.23 -12.95
N LEU A 153 0.65 -2.97 -11.87
CA LEU A 153 0.20 -4.36 -11.94
C LEU A 153 -1.19 -4.50 -12.55
N GLN A 154 -2.17 -3.76 -12.04
CA GLN A 154 -3.52 -3.78 -12.56
C GLN A 154 -3.56 -3.36 -14.02
N HIS A 155 -2.82 -2.31 -14.38
CA HIS A 155 -2.74 -1.84 -15.76
C HIS A 155 -2.19 -2.90 -16.73
N HIS A 156 -1.20 -3.72 -16.31
CA HIS A 156 -0.65 -4.79 -17.15
C HIS A 156 -1.58 -5.99 -17.30
N TRP A 157 -2.52 -6.15 -16.40
CA TRP A 157 -3.41 -7.30 -16.36
C TRP A 157 -4.86 -7.02 -16.81
N GLN A 158 -5.28 -5.74 -16.80
CA GLN A 158 -6.68 -5.36 -17.11
C GLN A 158 -7.16 -5.81 -18.50
N ASP A 159 -6.25 -5.91 -19.46
CA ASP A 159 -6.59 -6.36 -20.82
C ASP A 159 -6.64 -7.90 -20.96
N ARG A 160 -6.19 -8.63 -19.94
CA ARG A 160 -6.08 -10.10 -19.96
C ARG A 160 -7.06 -10.80 -19.04
N TYR A 161 -7.52 -10.12 -18.00
CA TYR A 161 -8.36 -10.71 -16.97
C TYR A 161 -9.65 -9.94 -16.78
N HIS A 162 -10.73 -10.67 -16.51
CA HIS A 162 -11.99 -10.06 -16.09
C HIS A 162 -11.77 -9.24 -14.80
N PRO A 163 -12.40 -8.05 -14.63
CA PRO A 163 -12.17 -7.16 -13.48
C PRO A 163 -12.25 -7.84 -12.12
N MET A 164 -13.22 -8.73 -11.90
CA MET A 164 -13.36 -9.47 -10.63
C MET A 164 -12.16 -10.38 -10.33
N LYS A 165 -11.65 -11.10 -11.33
CA LYS A 165 -10.45 -11.94 -11.18
C LYS A 165 -9.23 -11.08 -10.91
N LEU A 166 -9.10 -9.97 -11.60
CA LEU A 166 -8.01 -9.02 -11.42
C LEU A 166 -8.00 -8.46 -9.99
N THR A 167 -9.14 -7.99 -9.50
CA THR A 167 -9.29 -7.50 -8.12
C THR A 167 -8.88 -8.56 -7.10
N LEU A 168 -9.30 -9.81 -7.30
CA LEU A 168 -8.94 -10.92 -6.42
C LEU A 168 -7.42 -11.17 -6.42
N TYR A 169 -6.78 -11.17 -7.60
CA TYR A 169 -5.33 -11.38 -7.70
C TYR A 169 -4.54 -10.26 -7.03
N VAL A 170 -4.93 -9.00 -7.24
CA VAL A 170 -4.29 -7.85 -6.58
C VAL A 170 -4.49 -7.91 -5.07
N ALA A 171 -5.70 -8.23 -4.60
CA ALA A 171 -6.00 -8.37 -3.17
C ALA A 171 -5.19 -9.50 -2.52
N LEU A 172 -5.05 -10.67 -3.17
CA LEU A 172 -4.24 -11.78 -2.66
C LEU A 172 -2.76 -11.41 -2.57
N LEU A 173 -2.21 -10.74 -3.60
CA LEU A 173 -0.84 -10.26 -3.56
C LEU A 173 -0.61 -9.25 -2.45
N TRP A 174 -1.52 -8.32 -2.27
CA TRP A 174 -1.46 -7.35 -1.20
C TRP A 174 -1.51 -8.02 0.18
N ALA A 175 -2.41 -9.00 0.37
CA ALA A 175 -2.47 -9.79 1.59
C ALA A 175 -1.16 -10.53 1.89
N VAL A 176 -0.50 -11.08 0.88
CA VAL A 176 0.83 -11.72 1.03
C VAL A 176 1.89 -10.71 1.42
N CYS A 177 1.89 -9.51 0.86
CA CYS A 177 2.81 -8.42 1.26
C CYS A 177 2.60 -8.00 2.72
N MET A 178 1.35 -8.01 3.21
CA MET A 178 1.03 -7.65 4.60
C MET A 178 1.35 -8.75 5.62
N CYS A 179 1.50 -10.01 5.18
CA CYS A 179 1.70 -11.16 6.07
C CYS A 179 2.92 -11.04 7.00
N PRO A 180 4.11 -10.55 6.56
CA PRO A 180 5.29 -10.43 7.42
C PRO A 180 5.16 -9.38 8.52
N THR A 181 4.15 -8.53 8.48
CA THR A 181 3.97 -7.42 9.44
C THR A 181 3.38 -7.86 10.77
N THR A 182 2.89 -9.09 10.87
CA THR A 182 2.32 -9.64 12.10
C THR A 182 3.43 -10.29 12.93
N SER A 183 4.05 -9.52 13.85
CA SER A 183 5.02 -10.08 14.77
C SER A 183 4.35 -11.02 15.79
N PRO A 184 4.87 -12.25 15.99
CA PRO A 184 4.32 -13.18 16.98
C PRO A 184 4.36 -12.65 18.43
N LYS A 185 5.27 -11.72 18.73
CA LYS A 185 5.40 -11.11 20.06
C LYS A 185 4.17 -10.29 20.49
N LYS A 186 3.39 -9.75 19.56
CA LYS A 186 2.18 -8.99 19.89
C LYS A 186 0.96 -9.85 20.20
N ALA A 187 0.95 -11.11 19.80
CA ALA A 187 -0.17 -12.02 20.10
C ALA A 187 -0.32 -12.35 21.59
N GLY A 188 0.71 -12.18 22.40
CA GLY A 188 0.70 -12.40 23.86
C GLY A 188 0.31 -11.17 24.70
N GLU A 189 0.41 -9.96 24.14
CA GLU A 189 0.13 -8.71 24.89
C GLU A 189 -1.38 -8.44 25.10
N TRP A 190 -2.23 -9.03 24.29
CA TRP A 190 -3.69 -8.87 24.38
C TRP A 190 -4.35 -9.70 25.50
N ARG A 191 -3.58 -10.44 26.30
CA ARG A 191 -4.09 -11.29 27.42
C ARG A 191 -3.81 -10.75 28.82
N ARG A 192 -3.42 -9.48 28.96
CA ARG A 192 -3.25 -8.88 30.29
C ARG A 192 -4.19 -7.71 30.50
#